data_8d883f68ed6dbc4ca8c6199a82847adf
#
_entry.id   8d883f68ed6dbc4ca8c6199a82847adf
#
_cell.length_a   1.000
_cell.length_b   1.000
_cell.length_c   1.000
_cell.angle_alpha   90.00
_cell.angle_beta   90.00
_cell.angle_gamma   90.00
#
_symmetry.space_group_name_H-M   'P 1'
#
loop_
_entity.id
_entity.type
_entity.pdbx_description
1 polymer ?
#
loop_
_entity_poly.entity_id
_entity_poly.type
_entity_poly.pdbx_seq_one_letter_code
_entity_poly.pdbx_strand_id
1 'polypeptide(L)'
;MKRPLLHRALTGIVSLAMLAAVSFSSIAQDRRQETLIVANETGPNMLDIQGVGANRPAYGVAWLTYDRLMTYGKKKMPNGIMSYDYTKLEPELAESWQVAKDGMSVTFKIRKGAKFHDGTPVTANDVKWSYDRALAMGGFPTFQMKAGSLEQPDQFVVVDDATFKVNFVRKDKMSLPDMAVPVASVYNSTLAKKNATAEDPWAAAWLKNNAAGGGAYKVASYKPGQEIVYERFDEWKNGPLPKLRRIIQREVPSAGNRRALLTKGDIDMTFDMPPKDFAEMSQEKGNVRVASVPIENSMWYVGMLTNKPPFDNTKVRQAVAYVLPYDKMMANALYGRAVPLFGNKKPVTGSEWPVATPYTTDVTKAKALMKEAGLADGFETTLSFDLGQGTVSEPMAVLIQEALAQINVKVSINKVPGANWRAALIKKDMPLIINRFGGWLNYPEYLFFWNYHGQNAVFNTPSYQNPDMDKLIDGARFEPDRKKYLGLVKGFIDLAYKDVPRIPVAQPMMDVAMQKNIQGYTYWFHLQPDYRLIVKQ
;
A
#
# COMPACT_ATOMS: atom_id res chain seq x y z
N MET A 1 -30.62 -77.09 5.83
CA MET A 1 -29.50 -76.58 5.02
C MET A 1 -29.98 -75.42 4.14
N LYS A 2 -29.59 -74.18 4.45
CA LYS A 2 -29.51 -73.01 3.55
C LYS A 2 -29.24 -71.76 4.40
N ARG A 3 -27.95 -71.46 4.63
CA ARG A 3 -27.43 -70.11 4.89
C ARG A 3 -25.96 -70.17 4.49
N PRO A 4 -25.54 -69.56 3.39
CA PRO A 4 -24.66 -68.40 3.50
C PRO A 4 -24.76 -67.50 2.24
N LEU A 5 -25.67 -66.56 2.15
CA LEU A 5 -25.66 -65.54 1.09
C LEU A 5 -25.74 -64.10 1.63
N LEU A 6 -26.07 -63.92 2.91
CA LEU A 6 -26.19 -62.58 3.49
C LEU A 6 -24.84 -61.93 3.90
N HIS A 7 -23.78 -62.71 4.17
CA HIS A 7 -22.50 -62.19 4.65
C HIS A 7 -21.63 -61.53 3.54
N ARG A 8 -21.80 -61.92 2.27
CA ARG A 8 -21.01 -61.33 1.16
C ARG A 8 -21.54 -59.98 0.67
N ALA A 9 -22.83 -59.69 0.83
CA ALA A 9 -23.41 -58.43 0.44
C ALA A 9 -23.07 -57.29 1.42
N LEU A 10 -22.99 -57.56 2.74
CA LEU A 10 -22.62 -56.56 3.74
C LEU A 10 -21.16 -56.14 3.65
N THR A 11 -20.22 -57.07 3.37
CA THR A 11 -18.78 -56.76 3.22
C THR A 11 -18.50 -55.91 1.97
N GLY A 12 -19.22 -56.10 0.89
CA GLY A 12 -19.09 -55.27 -0.33
C GLY A 12 -19.55 -53.84 -0.16
N ILE A 13 -20.64 -53.60 0.58
CA ILE A 13 -21.18 -52.27 0.83
C ILE A 13 -20.29 -51.48 1.80
N VAL A 14 -19.75 -52.10 2.82
CA VAL A 14 -18.81 -51.43 3.77
C VAL A 14 -17.50 -51.08 3.08
N SER A 15 -16.98 -51.94 2.20
CA SER A 15 -15.75 -51.66 1.43
C SER A 15 -15.94 -50.52 0.42
N LEU A 16 -17.10 -50.43 -0.24
CA LEU A 16 -17.41 -49.36 -1.17
C LEU A 16 -17.63 -48.02 -0.46
N ALA A 17 -18.24 -48.03 0.73
CA ALA A 17 -18.43 -46.85 1.56
C ALA A 17 -17.10 -46.33 2.14
N MET A 18 -16.17 -47.22 2.54
CA MET A 18 -14.84 -46.82 2.98
C MET A 18 -13.97 -46.25 1.84
N LEU A 19 -14.02 -46.85 0.64
CA LEU A 19 -13.32 -46.30 -0.54
C LEU A 19 -13.88 -44.93 -0.94
N ALA A 20 -15.19 -44.74 -0.90
CA ALA A 20 -15.83 -43.44 -1.17
C ALA A 20 -15.44 -42.39 -0.11
N ALA A 21 -15.44 -42.75 1.18
CA ALA A 21 -15.06 -41.84 2.27
C ALA A 21 -13.57 -41.45 2.19
N VAL A 22 -12.68 -42.35 1.82
CA VAL A 22 -11.24 -42.07 1.62
C VAL A 22 -11.06 -41.15 0.38
N SER A 23 -11.79 -41.42 -0.70
CA SER A 23 -11.73 -40.56 -1.91
C SER A 23 -12.26 -39.16 -1.65
N PHE A 24 -13.35 -39.00 -0.90
CA PHE A 24 -13.88 -37.68 -0.50
C PHE A 24 -12.93 -36.92 0.43
N SER A 25 -12.27 -37.62 1.35
CA SER A 25 -11.31 -37.03 2.26
C SER A 25 -10.05 -36.55 1.52
N SER A 26 -9.54 -37.31 0.56
CA SER A 26 -8.37 -36.91 -0.24
C SER A 26 -8.68 -35.72 -1.14
N ILE A 27 -9.83 -35.70 -1.81
CA ILE A 27 -10.28 -34.58 -2.64
C ILE A 27 -10.50 -33.30 -1.80
N ALA A 28 -11.05 -33.42 -0.60
CA ALA A 28 -11.22 -32.30 0.31
C ALA A 28 -9.86 -31.76 0.81
N GLN A 29 -8.93 -32.64 1.10
CA GLN A 29 -7.57 -32.30 1.52
C GLN A 29 -6.79 -31.64 0.39
N ASP A 30 -6.84 -32.16 -0.83
CA ASP A 30 -6.23 -31.56 -2.02
C ASP A 30 -6.78 -30.14 -2.28
N ARG A 31 -8.10 -29.96 -2.19
CA ARG A 31 -8.72 -28.64 -2.33
C ARG A 31 -8.24 -27.66 -1.25
N ARG A 32 -8.03 -28.11 -0.01
CA ARG A 32 -7.52 -27.26 1.08
C ARG A 32 -6.06 -26.87 0.86
N GLN A 33 -5.24 -27.74 0.29
CA GLN A 33 -3.84 -27.47 -0.06
C GLN A 33 -3.71 -26.45 -1.20
N GLU A 34 -4.63 -26.46 -2.17
CA GLU A 34 -4.65 -25.52 -3.29
C GLU A 34 -5.42 -24.21 -2.99
N THR A 35 -5.97 -24.06 -1.79
CA THR A 35 -6.74 -22.88 -1.37
C THR A 35 -6.02 -22.09 -0.28
N LEU A 36 -5.80 -20.80 -0.51
CA LEU A 36 -5.33 -19.84 0.50
C LEU A 36 -6.53 -19.14 1.14
N ILE A 37 -6.61 -19.15 2.47
CA ILE A 37 -7.63 -18.41 3.23
C ILE A 37 -6.95 -17.28 3.99
N VAL A 38 -7.31 -16.04 3.66
CA VAL A 38 -6.78 -14.82 4.27
C VAL A 38 -7.90 -14.13 5.04
N ALA A 39 -7.64 -13.69 6.26
CA ALA A 39 -8.56 -12.85 7.00
C ALA A 39 -8.00 -11.41 7.09
N ASN A 40 -8.82 -10.45 6.68
CA ASN A 40 -8.52 -9.03 6.73
C ASN A 40 -9.50 -8.32 7.68
N GLU A 41 -9.12 -7.14 8.18
CA GLU A 41 -10.02 -6.30 8.97
C GLU A 41 -11.22 -5.83 8.16
N THR A 42 -10.96 -5.41 6.92
CA THR A 42 -11.97 -4.94 5.97
C THR A 42 -11.72 -5.54 4.59
N GLY A 43 -12.76 -5.68 3.79
CA GLY A 43 -12.68 -6.08 2.38
C GLY A 43 -12.65 -4.90 1.40
N PRO A 44 -12.57 -5.18 0.10
CA PRO A 44 -12.67 -4.16 -0.93
C PRO A 44 -14.07 -3.54 -0.93
N ASN A 45 -14.15 -2.21 -1.04
CA ASN A 45 -15.42 -1.50 -1.21
C ASN A 45 -15.88 -1.44 -2.67
N MET A 46 -15.02 -1.86 -3.57
CA MET A 46 -15.26 -1.99 -5.02
C MET A 46 -14.19 -2.88 -5.67
N LEU A 47 -14.48 -3.38 -6.87
CA LEU A 47 -13.54 -4.17 -7.68
C LEU A 47 -12.72 -3.32 -8.65
N ASP A 48 -13.05 -2.04 -8.78
CA ASP A 48 -12.47 -1.07 -9.71
C ASP A 48 -11.42 -0.19 -9.02
N ILE A 49 -10.14 -0.41 -9.31
CA ILE A 49 -9.06 0.41 -8.74
C ILE A 49 -9.03 1.84 -9.30
N GLN A 50 -9.60 2.07 -10.49
CA GLN A 50 -9.75 3.40 -11.07
C GLN A 50 -11.03 4.09 -10.58
N GLY A 51 -11.87 3.42 -9.81
CA GLY A 51 -13.05 4.00 -9.18
C GLY A 51 -12.68 5.02 -8.11
N VAL A 52 -13.31 6.20 -8.15
CA VAL A 52 -13.09 7.24 -7.14
C VAL A 52 -13.54 6.75 -5.76
N GLY A 53 -12.65 6.81 -4.78
CA GLY A 53 -12.93 6.33 -3.43
C GLY A 53 -12.60 4.85 -3.19
N ALA A 54 -11.92 4.17 -4.12
CA ALA A 54 -11.40 2.82 -3.90
C ALA A 54 -10.56 2.76 -2.63
N ASN A 55 -10.86 1.81 -1.75
CA ASN A 55 -10.12 1.60 -0.52
C ASN A 55 -8.87 0.73 -0.75
N ARG A 56 -8.03 0.60 0.26
CA ARG A 56 -6.78 -0.17 0.15
C ARG A 56 -6.98 -1.66 -0.21
N PRO A 57 -7.95 -2.40 0.33
CA PRO A 57 -8.23 -3.76 -0.12
C PRO A 57 -8.56 -3.90 -1.61
N ALA A 58 -9.14 -2.86 -2.26
CA ALA A 58 -9.37 -2.85 -3.70
C ALA A 58 -8.06 -2.92 -4.52
N TYR A 59 -6.91 -2.48 -3.96
CA TYR A 59 -5.60 -2.65 -4.60
C TYR A 59 -5.21 -4.13 -4.72
N GLY A 60 -5.57 -4.94 -3.71
CA GLY A 60 -5.37 -6.40 -3.74
C GLY A 60 -6.18 -7.06 -4.86
N VAL A 61 -7.41 -6.58 -5.13
CA VAL A 61 -8.21 -7.01 -6.28
C VAL A 61 -7.46 -6.71 -7.58
N ALA A 62 -6.96 -5.47 -7.74
CA ALA A 62 -6.24 -5.07 -8.94
C ALA A 62 -5.00 -5.93 -9.20
N TRP A 63 -4.22 -6.26 -8.16
CA TRP A 63 -3.03 -7.10 -8.26
C TRP A 63 -3.31 -8.53 -8.71
N LEU A 64 -4.45 -9.09 -8.36
CA LEU A 64 -4.82 -10.47 -8.70
C LEU A 64 -5.55 -10.57 -10.03
N THR A 65 -6.40 -9.58 -10.32
CA THR A 65 -7.45 -9.67 -11.35
C THR A 65 -7.07 -8.96 -12.65
N TYR A 66 -6.14 -8.00 -12.57
CA TYR A 66 -5.70 -7.23 -13.72
C TYR A 66 -4.18 -7.34 -13.90
N ASP A 67 -3.73 -7.20 -15.14
CA ASP A 67 -2.32 -7.00 -15.46
C ASP A 67 -2.07 -5.54 -15.87
N ARG A 68 -0.82 -5.12 -15.74
CA ARG A 68 -0.29 -3.85 -16.25
C ARG A 68 0.68 -4.16 -17.39
N LEU A 69 1.11 -3.16 -18.13
CA LEU A 69 2.12 -3.38 -19.17
C LEU A 69 3.43 -3.91 -18.57
N MET A 70 3.80 -3.40 -17.41
CA MET A 70 5.01 -3.78 -16.69
C MET A 70 4.75 -3.88 -15.20
N THR A 71 5.66 -4.50 -14.50
CA THR A 71 5.62 -4.69 -13.04
C THR A 71 6.98 -4.37 -12.43
N TYR A 72 7.05 -4.27 -11.09
CA TYR A 72 8.32 -4.14 -10.40
C TYR A 72 9.03 -5.50 -10.28
N GLY A 73 10.37 -5.47 -10.30
CA GLY A 73 11.19 -6.61 -9.93
C GLY A 73 11.10 -6.95 -8.45
N LYS A 74 11.90 -7.92 -8.01
CA LYS A 74 11.92 -8.40 -6.64
C LYS A 74 13.34 -8.38 -6.09
N LYS A 75 13.45 -8.11 -4.78
CA LYS A 75 14.69 -8.15 -4.02
C LYS A 75 14.51 -8.89 -2.70
N LYS A 76 15.58 -9.49 -2.20
CA LYS A 76 15.62 -10.09 -0.88
C LYS A 76 16.06 -9.05 0.14
N MET A 77 15.26 -8.84 1.18
CA MET A 77 15.58 -7.93 2.28
C MET A 77 16.61 -8.56 3.23
N PRO A 78 17.32 -7.75 4.05
CA PRO A 78 18.33 -8.28 4.99
C PRO A 78 17.82 -9.37 5.94
N ASN A 79 16.53 -9.34 6.29
CA ASN A 79 15.88 -10.37 7.12
C ASN A 79 15.42 -11.61 6.34
N GLY A 80 15.79 -11.72 5.06
CA GLY A 80 15.49 -12.87 4.21
C GLY A 80 14.11 -12.84 3.55
N ILE A 81 13.23 -11.91 3.87
CA ILE A 81 11.90 -11.78 3.26
C ILE A 81 12.03 -11.14 1.88
N MET A 82 11.21 -11.63 0.94
CA MET A 82 11.14 -11.06 -0.40
C MET A 82 10.29 -9.79 -0.41
N SER A 83 10.75 -8.77 -1.13
CA SER A 83 10.05 -7.52 -1.36
C SER A 83 10.12 -7.11 -2.82
N TYR A 84 9.27 -6.18 -3.24
CA TYR A 84 9.40 -5.56 -4.55
C TYR A 84 10.68 -4.71 -4.63
N ASP A 85 11.20 -4.60 -5.86
CA ASP A 85 12.34 -3.74 -6.17
C ASP A 85 11.88 -2.63 -7.13
N TYR A 86 11.60 -1.44 -6.58
CA TYR A 86 11.13 -0.30 -7.37
C TYR A 86 12.17 0.24 -8.36
N THR A 87 13.45 -0.16 -8.22
CA THR A 87 14.53 0.23 -9.14
C THR A 87 14.56 -0.60 -10.40
N LYS A 88 13.77 -1.68 -10.46
CA LYS A 88 13.69 -2.59 -11.59
C LYS A 88 12.28 -2.70 -12.11
N LEU A 89 12.13 -2.56 -13.43
CA LEU A 89 10.88 -2.85 -14.12
C LEU A 89 11.04 -4.15 -14.90
N GLU A 90 10.02 -4.99 -14.83
CA GLU A 90 9.96 -6.29 -15.48
C GLU A 90 8.72 -6.39 -16.38
N PRO A 91 8.76 -7.20 -17.46
CA PRO A 91 7.62 -7.48 -18.31
C PRO A 91 6.45 -8.09 -17.52
N GLU A 92 5.21 -7.64 -17.84
CA GLU A 92 3.98 -8.30 -17.39
C GLU A 92 3.08 -8.56 -18.62
N LEU A 93 2.08 -7.73 -18.90
CA LEU A 93 1.26 -7.84 -20.11
C LEU A 93 2.08 -7.53 -21.39
N ALA A 94 2.96 -6.53 -21.33
CA ALA A 94 3.94 -6.35 -22.40
C ALA A 94 5.07 -7.37 -22.24
N GLU A 95 5.42 -8.07 -23.32
CA GLU A 95 6.56 -8.98 -23.33
C GLU A 95 7.90 -8.23 -23.44
N SER A 96 7.88 -7.00 -23.97
CA SER A 96 9.03 -6.11 -24.08
C SER A 96 8.60 -4.66 -24.30
N TRP A 97 9.52 -3.75 -24.07
CA TRP A 97 9.37 -2.34 -24.43
C TRP A 97 10.68 -1.72 -24.87
N GLN A 98 10.60 -0.65 -25.63
CA GLN A 98 11.73 0.13 -26.07
C GLN A 98 11.50 1.62 -25.87
N VAL A 99 12.37 2.26 -25.11
CA VAL A 99 12.40 3.72 -24.97
C VAL A 99 13.12 4.29 -26.19
N ALA A 100 12.56 5.33 -26.79
CA ALA A 100 13.18 6.03 -27.92
C ALA A 100 14.52 6.67 -27.49
N LYS A 101 15.44 6.85 -28.47
CA LYS A 101 16.78 7.40 -28.19
C LYS A 101 16.74 8.80 -27.56
N ASP A 102 15.74 9.60 -27.90
CA ASP A 102 15.51 10.93 -27.33
C ASP A 102 14.87 10.89 -25.93
N GLY A 103 14.43 9.72 -25.48
CA GLY A 103 13.75 9.54 -24.20
C GLY A 103 12.33 10.11 -24.14
N MET A 104 11.74 10.49 -25.30
CA MET A 104 10.43 11.16 -25.36
C MET A 104 9.27 10.23 -25.72
N SER A 105 9.54 8.94 -25.86
CA SER A 105 8.47 7.95 -26.00
C SER A 105 8.93 6.56 -25.59
N VAL A 106 7.96 5.68 -25.34
CA VAL A 106 8.18 4.26 -25.11
C VAL A 106 7.18 3.46 -25.95
N THR A 107 7.65 2.39 -26.58
CA THR A 107 6.81 1.48 -27.39
C THR A 107 6.82 0.12 -26.73
N PHE A 108 5.61 -0.43 -26.47
CA PHE A 108 5.37 -1.72 -25.86
C PHE A 108 4.91 -2.74 -26.88
N LYS A 109 5.38 -3.97 -26.75
CA LYS A 109 4.84 -5.14 -27.45
C LYS A 109 3.96 -5.94 -26.49
N ILE A 110 2.67 -6.02 -26.79
CA ILE A 110 1.72 -6.81 -25.99
C ILE A 110 1.99 -8.28 -26.23
N ARG A 111 1.98 -9.06 -25.16
CA ARG A 111 2.27 -10.50 -25.20
C ARG A 111 1.29 -11.24 -26.08
N LYS A 112 1.85 -11.99 -27.03
CA LYS A 112 1.05 -12.81 -27.97
C LYS A 112 0.19 -13.83 -27.20
N GLY A 113 -1.10 -13.83 -27.50
CA GLY A 113 -2.08 -14.77 -26.92
C GLY A 113 -2.47 -14.45 -25.48
N ALA A 114 -2.17 -13.23 -24.98
CA ALA A 114 -2.77 -12.73 -23.73
C ALA A 114 -4.29 -12.61 -23.90
N LYS A 115 -5.02 -13.03 -22.87
CA LYS A 115 -6.49 -13.06 -22.87
C LYS A 115 -7.06 -12.42 -21.61
N PHE A 116 -8.23 -11.85 -21.73
CA PHE A 116 -9.10 -11.54 -20.61
C PHE A 116 -9.80 -12.78 -20.04
N HIS A 117 -10.42 -12.66 -18.88
CA HIS A 117 -11.08 -13.76 -18.18
C HIS A 117 -12.28 -14.34 -18.92
N ASP A 118 -12.85 -13.61 -19.88
CA ASP A 118 -13.91 -14.06 -20.77
C ASP A 118 -13.39 -14.77 -22.04
N GLY A 119 -12.07 -14.92 -22.16
CA GLY A 119 -11.40 -15.56 -23.28
C GLY A 119 -11.09 -14.65 -24.47
N THR A 120 -11.55 -13.40 -24.46
CA THR A 120 -11.25 -12.43 -25.53
C THR A 120 -9.77 -12.02 -25.51
N PRO A 121 -9.15 -11.74 -26.66
CA PRO A 121 -7.75 -11.32 -26.73
C PRO A 121 -7.56 -9.90 -26.15
N VAL A 122 -6.41 -9.67 -25.53
CA VAL A 122 -5.99 -8.34 -25.10
C VAL A 122 -5.32 -7.63 -26.26
N THR A 123 -5.69 -6.37 -26.49
CA THR A 123 -5.16 -5.52 -27.56
C THR A 123 -4.64 -4.17 -27.06
N ALA A 124 -3.90 -3.46 -27.90
CA ALA A 124 -3.46 -2.09 -27.62
C ALA A 124 -4.64 -1.10 -27.46
N ASN A 125 -5.81 -1.40 -28.06
CA ASN A 125 -7.02 -0.62 -27.87
C ASN A 125 -7.53 -0.70 -26.42
N ASP A 126 -7.39 -1.86 -25.77
CA ASP A 126 -7.76 -2.05 -24.38
C ASP A 126 -6.83 -1.26 -23.45
N VAL A 127 -5.53 -1.24 -23.75
CA VAL A 127 -4.54 -0.45 -23.01
C VAL A 127 -4.86 1.05 -23.13
N LYS A 128 -5.08 1.54 -24.35
CA LYS A 128 -5.44 2.94 -24.58
C LYS A 128 -6.72 3.32 -23.81
N TRP A 129 -7.78 2.54 -23.96
CA TRP A 129 -9.02 2.80 -23.26
C TRP A 129 -8.86 2.85 -21.74
N SER A 130 -8.04 1.96 -21.20
CA SER A 130 -7.79 1.89 -19.75
C SER A 130 -7.04 3.12 -19.23
N TYR A 131 -6.07 3.63 -20.01
CA TYR A 131 -5.30 4.83 -19.66
C TYR A 131 -6.13 6.11 -19.85
N ASP A 132 -6.90 6.19 -20.94
CA ASP A 132 -7.85 7.29 -21.17
C ASP A 132 -8.88 7.35 -20.02
N ARG A 133 -9.40 6.19 -19.60
CA ARG A 133 -10.30 6.07 -18.48
C ARG A 133 -9.67 6.59 -17.19
N ALA A 134 -8.45 6.17 -16.86
CA ALA A 134 -7.75 6.61 -15.66
C ALA A 134 -7.62 8.14 -15.59
N LEU A 135 -7.39 8.81 -16.73
CA LEU A 135 -7.36 10.26 -16.82
C LEU A 135 -8.74 10.91 -16.69
N ALA A 136 -9.78 10.25 -17.19
CA ALA A 136 -11.15 10.81 -17.22
C ALA A 136 -11.90 10.65 -15.89
N MET A 137 -11.55 9.65 -15.07
CA MET A 137 -12.28 9.31 -13.83
C MET A 137 -12.21 10.41 -12.75
N GLY A 138 -11.22 11.30 -12.83
CA GLY A 138 -11.00 12.29 -11.77
C GLY A 138 -10.40 11.68 -10.50
N GLY A 139 -10.29 12.49 -9.45
CA GLY A 139 -9.80 12.06 -8.15
C GLY A 139 -8.40 11.43 -8.18
N PHE A 140 -8.20 10.40 -7.36
CA PHE A 140 -6.89 9.79 -7.20
C PHE A 140 -6.32 9.12 -8.46
N PRO A 141 -7.11 8.38 -9.28
CA PRO A 141 -6.58 7.77 -10.51
C PRO A 141 -5.94 8.79 -11.44
N THR A 142 -6.65 9.89 -11.72
CA THR A 142 -6.15 10.99 -12.57
C THR A 142 -4.91 11.66 -11.97
N PHE A 143 -4.90 11.89 -10.65
CA PHE A 143 -3.72 12.46 -9.98
C PHE A 143 -2.50 11.55 -10.07
N GLN A 144 -2.69 10.25 -9.93
CA GLN A 144 -1.59 9.30 -10.02
C GLN A 144 -1.00 9.25 -11.42
N MET A 145 -1.83 9.15 -12.46
CA MET A 145 -1.35 9.17 -13.86
C MET A 145 -0.55 10.47 -14.15
N LYS A 146 -1.04 11.62 -13.68
CA LYS A 146 -0.33 12.89 -13.83
C LYS A 146 0.97 12.97 -13.03
N ALA A 147 1.09 12.22 -11.93
CA ALA A 147 2.34 12.12 -11.18
C ALA A 147 3.47 11.49 -12.01
N GLY A 148 3.15 10.61 -12.94
CA GLY A 148 4.08 10.06 -13.93
C GLY A 148 4.17 10.85 -15.24
N SER A 149 3.65 12.08 -15.31
CA SER A 149 3.56 12.87 -16.55
C SER A 149 2.74 12.19 -17.66
N LEU A 150 1.79 11.34 -17.28
CA LEU A 150 0.77 10.74 -18.13
C LEU A 150 -0.50 11.60 -18.00
N GLU A 151 -0.61 12.67 -18.79
CA GLU A 151 -1.49 13.81 -18.50
C GLU A 151 -2.62 13.97 -19.52
N GLN A 152 -2.41 13.49 -20.75
CA GLN A 152 -3.27 13.75 -21.89
C GLN A 152 -3.56 12.47 -22.69
N PRO A 153 -4.80 12.29 -23.19
CA PRO A 153 -5.17 11.10 -23.97
C PRO A 153 -4.39 10.92 -25.28
N ASP A 154 -3.90 12.00 -25.88
CA ASP A 154 -3.11 11.98 -27.12
C ASP A 154 -1.69 11.43 -26.95
N GLN A 155 -1.22 11.31 -25.70
CA GLN A 155 0.02 10.59 -25.39
C GLN A 155 -0.09 9.08 -25.69
N PHE A 156 -1.30 8.51 -25.67
CA PHE A 156 -1.57 7.09 -25.75
C PHE A 156 -1.94 6.67 -27.17
N VAL A 157 -1.00 6.02 -27.86
CA VAL A 157 -1.13 5.72 -29.28
C VAL A 157 -1.22 4.22 -29.53
N VAL A 158 -2.27 3.78 -30.18
CA VAL A 158 -2.39 2.44 -30.75
C VAL A 158 -1.68 2.45 -32.09
N VAL A 159 -0.57 1.71 -32.19
CA VAL A 159 0.18 1.56 -33.45
C VAL A 159 -0.44 0.44 -34.29
N ASP A 160 -0.69 -0.69 -33.66
CA ASP A 160 -1.45 -1.85 -34.15
C ASP A 160 -2.02 -2.61 -32.94
N ASP A 161 -2.77 -3.68 -33.17
CA ASP A 161 -3.42 -4.45 -32.09
C ASP A 161 -2.42 -5.00 -31.04
N ALA A 162 -1.18 -5.24 -31.40
CA ALA A 162 -0.13 -5.77 -30.51
C ALA A 162 0.90 -4.73 -30.11
N THR A 163 0.80 -3.48 -30.57
CA THR A 163 1.81 -2.45 -30.35
C THR A 163 1.18 -1.19 -29.80
N PHE A 164 1.57 -0.83 -28.59
CA PHE A 164 1.12 0.36 -27.91
C PHE A 164 2.29 1.32 -27.67
N LYS A 165 2.10 2.62 -27.89
CA LYS A 165 3.12 3.64 -27.70
C LYS A 165 2.63 4.72 -26.77
N VAL A 166 3.51 5.18 -25.87
CA VAL A 166 3.29 6.38 -25.04
C VAL A 166 4.27 7.46 -25.46
N ASN A 167 3.77 8.62 -25.86
CA ASN A 167 4.57 9.82 -26.09
C ASN A 167 4.62 10.62 -24.79
N PHE A 168 5.80 11.00 -24.34
CA PHE A 168 5.96 11.78 -23.11
C PHE A 168 5.91 13.27 -23.42
N VAL A 169 5.24 14.05 -22.59
CA VAL A 169 5.21 15.53 -22.67
C VAL A 169 6.52 16.13 -22.22
N ARG A 170 7.31 15.37 -21.43
CA ARG A 170 8.65 15.72 -20.93
C ARG A 170 9.41 14.47 -20.53
N LYS A 171 10.73 14.59 -20.38
CA LYS A 171 11.54 13.53 -19.78
C LYS A 171 11.29 13.50 -18.27
N ASP A 172 10.63 12.47 -17.80
CA ASP A 172 10.32 12.28 -16.40
C ASP A 172 10.63 10.83 -15.99
N LYS A 173 11.53 10.67 -15.01
CA LYS A 173 11.93 9.35 -14.50
C LYS A 173 10.79 8.58 -13.85
N MET A 174 9.70 9.25 -13.48
CA MET A 174 8.52 8.63 -12.88
C MET A 174 7.56 8.02 -13.91
N SER A 175 7.67 8.39 -15.20
CA SER A 175 6.70 7.94 -16.22
C SER A 175 6.64 6.42 -16.39
N LEU A 176 7.77 5.74 -16.48
CA LEU A 176 7.78 4.28 -16.58
C LEU A 176 7.34 3.58 -15.28
N PRO A 177 7.86 3.94 -14.09
CA PRO A 177 7.40 3.37 -12.84
C PRO A 177 5.90 3.56 -12.57
N ASP A 178 5.32 4.67 -13.03
CA ASP A 178 3.89 4.94 -12.86
C ASP A 178 3.00 4.02 -13.72
N MET A 179 3.54 3.42 -14.78
CA MET A 179 2.85 2.38 -15.54
C MET A 179 2.91 0.99 -14.88
N ALA A 180 3.64 0.83 -13.77
CA ALA A 180 3.68 -0.39 -12.97
C ALA A 180 2.77 -0.35 -11.73
N VAL A 181 2.15 0.80 -11.41
CA VAL A 181 1.23 0.91 -10.27
C VAL A 181 -0.19 0.44 -10.61
N PRO A 182 -1.05 0.13 -9.62
CA PRO A 182 -2.37 -0.48 -9.87
C PRO A 182 -3.30 0.35 -10.77
N VAL A 183 -3.20 1.68 -10.76
CA VAL A 183 -4.04 2.54 -11.63
C VAL A 183 -3.82 2.27 -13.11
N ALA A 184 -2.60 1.86 -13.49
CA ALA A 184 -2.25 1.49 -14.87
C ALA A 184 -2.72 0.07 -15.27
N SER A 185 -3.66 -0.53 -14.54
CA SER A 185 -4.29 -1.81 -14.88
C SER A 185 -5.02 -1.75 -16.23
N VAL A 186 -4.93 -2.84 -16.99
CA VAL A 186 -5.57 -2.97 -18.31
C VAL A 186 -6.90 -3.70 -18.17
N TYR A 187 -7.96 -3.05 -18.62
CA TYR A 187 -9.34 -3.54 -18.57
C TYR A 187 -9.80 -4.08 -19.92
N ASN A 188 -10.67 -5.06 -19.92
CA ASN A 188 -11.41 -5.47 -21.10
C ASN A 188 -12.36 -4.32 -21.52
N SER A 189 -11.91 -3.51 -22.46
CA SER A 189 -12.64 -2.33 -22.92
C SER A 189 -13.95 -2.68 -23.62
N THR A 190 -14.00 -3.81 -24.33
CA THR A 190 -15.19 -4.29 -25.00
C THR A 190 -16.26 -4.67 -24.00
N LEU A 191 -15.91 -5.43 -22.96
CA LEU A 191 -16.85 -5.81 -21.90
C LEU A 191 -17.32 -4.58 -21.11
N ALA A 192 -16.41 -3.65 -20.78
CA ALA A 192 -16.76 -2.42 -20.08
C ALA A 192 -17.73 -1.54 -20.91
N LYS A 193 -17.42 -1.30 -22.19
CA LYS A 193 -18.26 -0.52 -23.10
C LYS A 193 -19.66 -1.11 -23.29
N LYS A 194 -19.79 -2.45 -23.28
CA LYS A 194 -21.08 -3.13 -23.33
C LYS A 194 -21.99 -2.81 -22.12
N ASN A 195 -21.39 -2.44 -20.99
CA ASN A 195 -22.08 -2.11 -19.74
C ASN A 195 -22.04 -0.60 -19.41
N ALA A 196 -21.55 0.22 -20.33
CA ALA A 196 -21.57 1.67 -20.23
C ALA A 196 -22.96 2.24 -20.60
N THR A 197 -23.26 3.44 -20.09
CA THR A 197 -24.45 4.22 -20.47
C THR A 197 -24.03 5.61 -20.93
N ALA A 198 -24.97 6.40 -21.43
CA ALA A 198 -24.68 7.78 -21.82
C ALA A 198 -24.22 8.63 -20.62
N GLU A 199 -24.77 8.37 -19.44
CA GLU A 199 -24.41 9.06 -18.18
C GLU A 199 -23.15 8.49 -17.52
N ASP A 200 -22.78 7.24 -17.86
CA ASP A 200 -21.59 6.55 -17.36
C ASP A 200 -20.79 5.90 -18.51
N PRO A 201 -20.15 6.70 -19.36
CA PRO A 201 -19.44 6.22 -20.55
C PRO A 201 -18.22 5.36 -20.22
N TRP A 202 -17.77 5.38 -18.97
CA TRP A 202 -16.64 4.60 -18.47
C TRP A 202 -17.04 3.36 -17.67
N ALA A 203 -18.32 3.04 -17.62
CA ALA A 203 -18.89 1.90 -16.90
C ALA A 203 -18.49 1.82 -15.42
N ALA A 204 -18.34 2.97 -14.75
CA ALA A 204 -17.89 3.03 -13.36
C ALA A 204 -18.86 2.34 -12.40
N ALA A 205 -20.16 2.52 -12.62
CA ALA A 205 -21.21 1.88 -11.82
C ALA A 205 -21.19 0.35 -11.93
N TRP A 206 -20.96 -0.16 -13.13
CA TRP A 206 -20.86 -1.61 -13.38
C TRP A 206 -19.55 -2.18 -12.82
N LEU A 207 -18.41 -1.55 -13.13
CA LEU A 207 -17.08 -1.99 -12.68
C LEU A 207 -16.89 -1.93 -11.16
N LYS A 208 -17.69 -1.15 -10.46
CA LYS A 208 -17.70 -1.15 -8.99
C LYS A 208 -17.89 -2.56 -8.40
N ASN A 209 -18.74 -3.37 -9.03
CA ASN A 209 -19.11 -4.70 -8.54
C ASN A 209 -18.73 -5.85 -9.51
N ASN A 210 -18.12 -5.53 -10.65
CA ASN A 210 -17.75 -6.50 -11.67
C ASN A 210 -16.29 -6.29 -12.10
N ALA A 211 -15.56 -7.38 -12.26
CA ALA A 211 -14.21 -7.34 -12.75
C ALA A 211 -14.14 -7.58 -14.26
N ALA A 212 -13.35 -6.78 -14.97
CA ALA A 212 -13.11 -6.89 -16.40
C ALA A 212 -11.60 -7.05 -16.67
N GLY A 213 -10.97 -8.02 -16.02
CA GLY A 213 -9.53 -8.21 -16.05
C GLY A 213 -9.06 -9.41 -16.85
N GLY A 214 -7.72 -9.54 -16.94
CA GLY A 214 -7.00 -10.65 -17.55
C GLY A 214 -5.84 -11.13 -16.68
N GLY A 215 -5.83 -10.80 -15.38
CA GLY A 215 -4.77 -11.18 -14.43
C GLY A 215 -4.79 -12.67 -14.06
N ALA A 216 -3.84 -13.06 -13.21
CA ALA A 216 -3.62 -14.46 -12.84
C ALA A 216 -4.80 -15.14 -12.13
N TYR A 217 -5.69 -14.34 -11.56
CA TYR A 217 -6.91 -14.81 -10.89
C TYR A 217 -8.13 -14.02 -11.35
N LYS A 218 -9.26 -14.69 -11.48
CA LYS A 218 -10.57 -14.10 -11.75
C LYS A 218 -11.42 -14.07 -10.47
N VAL A 219 -12.25 -13.06 -10.32
CA VAL A 219 -13.24 -12.99 -9.24
C VAL A 219 -14.34 -14.02 -9.51
N ALA A 220 -14.42 -15.03 -8.66
CA ALA A 220 -15.47 -16.05 -8.72
C ALA A 220 -16.71 -15.65 -7.91
N SER A 221 -16.52 -14.90 -6.82
CA SER A 221 -17.62 -14.40 -5.98
C SER A 221 -17.16 -13.15 -5.22
N TYR A 222 -18.03 -12.16 -5.13
CA TYR A 222 -17.82 -10.96 -4.31
C TYR A 222 -19.06 -10.69 -3.48
N LYS A 223 -18.92 -10.72 -2.17
CA LYS A 223 -19.95 -10.41 -1.18
C LYS A 223 -19.41 -9.29 -0.27
N PRO A 224 -19.73 -8.03 -0.57
CA PRO A 224 -19.27 -6.90 0.24
C PRO A 224 -19.54 -7.09 1.73
N GLY A 225 -18.58 -6.77 2.60
CA GLY A 225 -18.69 -6.95 4.04
C GLY A 225 -18.55 -8.39 4.54
N GLN A 226 -18.24 -9.34 3.66
CA GLN A 226 -18.12 -10.76 4.02
C GLN A 226 -16.86 -11.41 3.45
N GLU A 227 -16.83 -11.63 2.13
CA GLU A 227 -15.71 -12.29 1.48
C GLU A 227 -15.62 -11.97 -0.02
N ILE A 228 -14.42 -12.11 -0.55
CA ILE A 228 -14.18 -12.21 -1.99
C ILE A 228 -13.41 -13.51 -2.27
N VAL A 229 -13.82 -14.20 -3.30
CA VAL A 229 -13.25 -15.48 -3.74
C VAL A 229 -12.66 -15.30 -5.13
N TYR A 230 -11.40 -15.72 -5.26
CA TYR A 230 -10.71 -15.74 -6.54
C TYR A 230 -10.41 -17.17 -6.96
N GLU A 231 -10.49 -17.43 -8.26
CA GLU A 231 -10.07 -18.67 -8.90
C GLU A 231 -8.97 -18.38 -9.91
N ARG A 232 -7.98 -19.28 -9.98
CA ARG A 232 -6.85 -19.15 -10.91
C ARG A 232 -7.36 -19.16 -12.35
N PHE A 233 -6.82 -18.26 -13.17
CA PHE A 233 -7.05 -18.24 -14.60
C PHE A 233 -5.99 -19.10 -15.29
N ASP A 234 -6.32 -20.35 -15.61
CA ASP A 234 -5.37 -21.34 -16.12
C ASP A 234 -4.79 -20.97 -17.51
N GLU A 235 -5.45 -20.06 -18.26
CA GLU A 235 -4.94 -19.54 -19.53
C GLU A 235 -4.02 -18.30 -19.36
N TRP A 236 -3.78 -17.84 -18.13
CA TRP A 236 -2.89 -16.71 -17.88
C TRP A 236 -1.45 -16.99 -18.31
N LYS A 237 -0.84 -16.06 -19.07
CA LYS A 237 0.49 -16.23 -19.70
C LYS A 237 1.49 -15.12 -19.35
N ASN A 238 1.08 -14.13 -18.53
CA ASN A 238 1.89 -12.95 -18.26
C ASN A 238 2.88 -13.15 -17.10
N GLY A 239 3.13 -14.41 -16.74
CA GLY A 239 4.09 -14.85 -15.73
C GLY A 239 3.98 -16.34 -15.45
N PRO A 240 4.73 -16.86 -14.45
CA PRO A 240 4.60 -18.24 -13.98
C PRO A 240 3.19 -18.48 -13.42
N LEU A 241 2.52 -19.54 -13.89
CA LEU A 241 1.17 -19.88 -13.40
C LEU A 241 1.20 -20.16 -11.89
N PRO A 242 0.37 -19.48 -11.07
CA PRO A 242 0.29 -19.70 -9.64
C PRO A 242 -0.01 -21.15 -9.27
N LYS A 243 0.55 -21.64 -8.16
CA LYS A 243 0.27 -23.00 -7.67
C LYS A 243 -1.10 -23.11 -6.99
N LEU A 244 -1.49 -22.07 -6.26
CA LEU A 244 -2.80 -22.03 -5.61
C LEU A 244 -3.90 -21.86 -6.67
N ARG A 245 -4.94 -22.69 -6.60
CA ARG A 245 -6.10 -22.62 -7.50
C ARG A 245 -7.16 -21.65 -6.99
N ARG A 246 -7.16 -21.38 -5.68
CA ARG A 246 -8.21 -20.55 -5.06
C ARG A 246 -7.63 -19.67 -3.96
N ILE A 247 -8.15 -18.45 -3.86
CA ILE A 247 -7.88 -17.53 -2.75
C ILE A 247 -9.23 -17.06 -2.19
N ILE A 248 -9.39 -17.13 -0.88
CA ILE A 248 -10.58 -16.65 -0.17
C ILE A 248 -10.10 -15.54 0.78
N GLN A 249 -10.54 -14.32 0.57
CA GLN A 249 -10.30 -13.21 1.51
C GLN A 249 -11.59 -12.93 2.27
N ARG A 250 -11.55 -13.12 3.60
CA ARG A 250 -12.69 -12.92 4.50
C ARG A 250 -12.54 -11.63 5.28
N GLU A 251 -13.64 -10.92 5.46
CA GLU A 251 -13.69 -9.83 6.41
C GLU A 251 -13.91 -10.38 7.83
N VAL A 252 -12.98 -10.11 8.71
CA VAL A 252 -13.03 -10.46 10.13
C VAL A 252 -12.57 -9.24 10.91
N PRO A 253 -13.45 -8.30 11.27
CA PRO A 253 -13.07 -7.01 11.85
C PRO A 253 -12.26 -7.11 13.15
N SER A 254 -12.57 -8.09 14.02
CA SER A 254 -11.88 -8.29 15.30
C SER A 254 -10.47 -8.88 15.11
N ALA A 255 -9.43 -8.14 15.51
CA ALA A 255 -8.06 -8.63 15.51
C ALA A 255 -7.88 -9.90 16.38
N GLY A 256 -8.54 -9.96 17.55
CA GLY A 256 -8.53 -11.13 18.41
C GLY A 256 -9.13 -12.37 17.73
N ASN A 257 -10.23 -12.20 16.97
CA ASN A 257 -10.80 -13.31 16.19
C ASN A 257 -9.87 -13.74 15.06
N ARG A 258 -9.21 -12.82 14.35
CA ARG A 258 -8.22 -13.16 13.33
C ARG A 258 -7.05 -13.95 13.91
N ARG A 259 -6.54 -13.52 15.08
CA ARG A 259 -5.48 -14.24 15.81
C ARG A 259 -5.92 -15.65 16.21
N ALA A 260 -7.12 -15.80 16.76
CA ALA A 260 -7.66 -17.10 17.15
C ALA A 260 -7.84 -18.07 15.97
N LEU A 261 -8.43 -17.58 14.87
CA LEU A 261 -8.60 -18.37 13.64
C LEU A 261 -7.25 -18.81 13.05
N LEU A 262 -6.24 -17.91 13.06
CA LEU A 262 -4.90 -18.24 12.58
C LEU A 262 -4.21 -19.27 13.47
N THR A 263 -4.27 -19.11 14.79
CA THR A 263 -3.67 -20.04 15.74
C THR A 263 -4.28 -21.43 15.63
N LYS A 264 -5.59 -21.53 15.38
CA LYS A 264 -6.32 -22.78 15.17
C LYS A 264 -6.05 -23.43 13.80
N GLY A 265 -5.59 -22.67 12.81
CA GLY A 265 -5.37 -23.13 11.44
C GLY A 265 -6.59 -23.02 10.52
N ASP A 266 -7.66 -22.33 10.95
CA ASP A 266 -8.87 -22.10 10.15
C ASP A 266 -8.62 -21.09 9.01
N ILE A 267 -7.59 -20.22 9.17
CA ILE A 267 -7.07 -19.33 8.13
C ILE A 267 -5.56 -19.54 7.98
N ASP A 268 -5.03 -19.16 6.82
CA ASP A 268 -3.63 -19.32 6.46
C ASP A 268 -2.79 -18.07 6.72
N MET A 269 -3.38 -16.89 6.56
CA MET A 269 -2.70 -15.60 6.69
C MET A 269 -3.64 -14.55 7.27
N THR A 270 -3.04 -13.58 7.96
CA THR A 270 -3.70 -12.33 8.34
C THR A 270 -2.69 -11.19 8.46
N PHE A 271 -3.15 -9.99 8.19
CA PHE A 271 -2.45 -8.72 8.44
C PHE A 271 -3.46 -7.74 9.07
N ASP A 272 -3.13 -6.46 9.23
CA ASP A 272 -3.97 -5.45 9.90
C ASP A 272 -4.24 -5.75 11.39
N MET A 273 -3.28 -6.39 12.07
CA MET A 273 -3.36 -6.58 13.53
C MET A 273 -2.56 -5.50 14.29
N PRO A 274 -2.87 -5.25 15.56
CA PRO A 274 -2.07 -4.37 16.41
C PRO A 274 -0.59 -4.78 16.45
N PRO A 275 0.36 -3.82 16.51
CA PRO A 275 1.79 -4.13 16.62
C PRO A 275 2.13 -5.03 17.80
N LYS A 276 1.42 -4.90 18.91
CA LYS A 276 1.54 -5.77 20.09
C LYS A 276 1.32 -7.24 19.74
N ASP A 277 0.24 -7.55 19.02
CA ASP A 277 -0.10 -8.92 18.65
C ASP A 277 0.98 -9.54 17.76
N PHE A 278 1.49 -8.79 16.76
CA PHE A 278 2.60 -9.26 15.92
C PHE A 278 3.89 -9.48 16.73
N ALA A 279 4.19 -8.61 17.70
CA ALA A 279 5.36 -8.75 18.56
C ALA A 279 5.26 -10.04 19.40
N GLU A 280 4.11 -10.29 20.03
CA GLU A 280 3.86 -11.52 20.80
C GLU A 280 3.93 -12.77 19.91
N MET A 281 3.19 -12.79 18.78
CA MET A 281 3.16 -13.93 17.86
C MET A 281 4.54 -14.26 17.27
N SER A 282 5.41 -13.26 17.09
CA SER A 282 6.77 -13.48 16.61
C SER A 282 7.65 -14.26 17.58
N GLN A 283 7.30 -14.29 18.86
CA GLN A 283 8.01 -14.98 19.94
C GLN A 283 7.36 -16.32 20.31
N GLU A 284 6.14 -16.57 19.91
CA GLU A 284 5.39 -17.78 20.24
C GLU A 284 5.97 -19.03 19.53
N LYS A 285 6.06 -20.13 20.28
CA LYS A 285 6.38 -21.43 19.70
C LYS A 285 5.07 -22.07 19.21
N GLY A 286 4.94 -22.27 17.92
CA GLY A 286 3.71 -22.86 17.35
C GLY A 286 3.82 -22.98 15.83
N ASN A 287 2.68 -23.16 15.18
CA ASN A 287 2.59 -23.31 13.71
C ASN A 287 2.50 -21.97 12.96
N VAL A 288 2.53 -20.85 13.66
CA VAL A 288 2.48 -19.51 13.08
C VAL A 288 3.86 -18.90 13.01
N ARG A 289 4.12 -18.10 11.98
CA ARG A 289 5.28 -17.22 11.87
C ARG A 289 4.85 -15.83 11.44
N VAL A 290 5.64 -14.83 11.78
CA VAL A 290 5.45 -13.44 11.35
C VAL A 290 6.55 -13.05 10.36
N ALA A 291 6.15 -12.58 9.20
CA ALA A 291 7.05 -11.94 8.24
C ALA A 291 6.89 -10.42 8.35
N SER A 292 8.00 -9.68 8.25
CA SER A 292 8.03 -8.23 8.44
C SER A 292 8.94 -7.59 7.41
N VAL A 293 8.45 -6.55 6.73
CA VAL A 293 9.23 -5.78 5.76
C VAL A 293 9.02 -4.29 6.03
N PRO A 294 10.08 -3.47 6.11
CA PRO A 294 9.92 -2.02 6.17
C PRO A 294 9.20 -1.50 4.91
N ILE A 295 8.20 -0.64 5.13
CA ILE A 295 7.50 0.00 4.01
C ILE A 295 8.35 1.19 3.56
N GLU A 296 9.12 1.01 2.51
CA GLU A 296 10.20 1.92 2.08
C GLU A 296 9.77 3.37 1.88
N ASN A 297 8.53 3.61 1.47
CA ASN A 297 8.01 4.94 1.16
C ASN A 297 6.94 5.42 2.15
N SER A 298 7.01 4.99 3.40
CA SER A 298 6.03 5.35 4.42
C SER A 298 6.68 5.81 5.73
N MET A 299 5.97 6.67 6.45
CA MET A 299 6.39 7.13 7.78
C MET A 299 5.21 7.44 8.68
N TRP A 300 5.36 7.15 9.98
CA TRP A 300 4.59 7.76 11.04
C TRP A 300 5.20 9.12 11.37
N TYR A 301 4.37 10.13 11.53
CA TYR A 301 4.83 11.48 11.83
C TYR A 301 3.88 12.23 12.75
N VAL A 302 4.43 13.22 13.45
CA VAL A 302 3.68 14.27 14.13
C VAL A 302 3.73 15.51 13.26
N GLY A 303 2.57 15.99 12.81
CA GLY A 303 2.44 17.18 11.96
C GLY A 303 1.96 18.39 12.75
N MET A 304 2.43 19.58 12.43
CA MET A 304 2.11 20.83 13.08
C MET A 304 1.60 21.86 12.08
N LEU A 305 0.50 22.55 12.36
CA LEU A 305 -0.11 23.51 11.47
C LEU A 305 0.70 24.81 11.41
N THR A 306 1.52 24.99 10.36
CA THR A 306 2.58 26.03 10.32
C THR A 306 2.07 27.44 9.96
N ASN A 307 0.82 27.59 9.58
CA ASN A 307 0.23 28.88 9.18
C ASN A 307 -0.61 29.53 10.29
N LYS A 308 -0.55 28.99 11.52
CA LYS A 308 -1.26 29.52 12.68
C LYS A 308 -0.41 29.47 13.95
N PRO A 309 -0.49 30.48 14.84
CA PRO A 309 0.12 30.40 16.15
C PRO A 309 -0.38 29.20 16.97
N PRO A 310 0.49 28.62 17.81
CA PRO A 310 1.90 28.98 18.01
C PRO A 310 2.86 28.22 17.09
N PHE A 311 2.36 27.32 16.23
CA PHE A 311 3.17 26.47 15.36
C PHE A 311 3.69 27.15 14.09
N ASP A 312 3.33 28.41 13.84
CA ASP A 312 3.99 29.28 12.84
C ASP A 312 5.46 29.60 13.24
N ASN A 313 5.77 29.56 14.54
CA ASN A 313 7.12 29.75 15.05
C ASN A 313 7.95 28.44 14.95
N THR A 314 9.04 28.47 14.18
CA THR A 314 9.93 27.31 13.99
C THR A 314 10.57 26.83 15.31
N LYS A 315 10.88 27.73 16.26
CA LYS A 315 11.44 27.33 17.56
C LYS A 315 10.47 26.51 18.39
N VAL A 316 9.16 26.83 18.31
CA VAL A 316 8.11 26.03 18.95
C VAL A 316 8.05 24.63 18.32
N ARG A 317 8.12 24.52 16.99
CA ARG A 317 8.13 23.23 16.31
C ARG A 317 9.37 22.40 16.64
N GLN A 318 10.53 23.05 16.73
CA GLN A 318 11.77 22.41 17.18
C GLN A 318 11.69 21.98 18.66
N ALA A 319 11.07 22.78 19.54
CA ALA A 319 10.84 22.40 20.93
C ALA A 319 9.97 21.14 21.03
N VAL A 320 8.90 21.07 20.23
CA VAL A 320 8.07 19.85 20.12
C VAL A 320 8.93 18.67 19.65
N ALA A 321 9.78 18.84 18.64
CA ALA A 321 10.64 17.76 18.16
C ALA A 321 11.63 17.26 19.21
N TYR A 322 12.18 18.15 20.07
CA TYR A 322 13.10 17.75 21.15
C TYR A 322 12.41 17.17 22.38
N VAL A 323 11.13 17.44 22.61
CA VAL A 323 10.44 16.88 23.78
C VAL A 323 9.81 15.52 23.54
N LEU A 324 9.62 15.10 22.27
CA LEU A 324 9.01 13.81 21.95
C LEU A 324 9.76 12.64 22.60
N PRO A 325 9.04 11.69 23.23
CA PRO A 325 9.63 10.54 23.91
C PRO A 325 9.84 9.38 22.92
N TYR A 326 10.74 9.55 21.95
CA TYR A 326 10.92 8.65 20.80
C TYR A 326 11.07 7.18 21.17
N ASP A 327 11.95 6.85 22.12
CA ASP A 327 12.18 5.46 22.52
C ASP A 327 10.95 4.84 23.20
N LYS A 328 10.20 5.63 24.00
CA LYS A 328 8.94 5.17 24.59
C LYS A 328 7.87 4.95 23.52
N MET A 329 7.78 5.81 22.50
CA MET A 329 6.86 5.62 21.37
C MET A 329 7.20 4.34 20.59
N MET A 330 8.48 4.08 20.36
CA MET A 330 8.93 2.84 19.71
C MET A 330 8.59 1.60 20.55
N ALA A 331 8.81 1.66 21.86
CA ALA A 331 8.58 0.51 22.74
C ALA A 331 7.09 0.24 23.02
N ASN A 332 6.32 1.30 23.34
CA ASN A 332 4.98 1.14 23.95
C ASN A 332 3.81 1.38 22.99
N ALA A 333 4.05 2.08 21.85
CA ALA A 333 3.03 2.25 20.82
C ALA A 333 3.29 1.36 19.60
N LEU A 334 4.55 1.22 19.20
CA LEU A 334 4.96 0.45 18.03
C LEU A 334 5.51 -0.95 18.36
N TYR A 335 5.75 -1.25 19.65
CA TYR A 335 6.25 -2.55 20.12
C TYR A 335 7.48 -3.06 19.35
N GLY A 336 8.38 -2.15 18.93
CA GLY A 336 9.53 -2.47 18.12
C GLY A 336 9.20 -2.88 16.67
N ARG A 337 7.93 -2.77 16.23
CA ARG A 337 7.46 -3.13 14.89
C ARG A 337 7.52 -1.94 13.92
N ALA A 338 8.62 -1.22 13.94
CA ALA A 338 8.91 -0.10 13.05
C ALA A 338 10.41 0.17 13.02
N VAL A 339 10.89 0.91 12.03
CA VAL A 339 12.27 1.40 11.96
C VAL A 339 12.33 2.83 12.51
N PRO A 340 13.17 3.14 13.50
CA PRO A 340 13.28 4.49 14.05
C PRO A 340 13.72 5.52 13.00
N LEU A 341 13.07 6.68 12.96
CA LEU A 341 13.42 7.82 12.09
C LEU A 341 13.89 9.04 12.90
N PHE A 342 14.68 8.84 13.95
CA PHE A 342 15.22 9.87 14.84
C PHE A 342 16.67 9.58 15.24
N GLY A 343 17.36 10.58 15.75
CA GLY A 343 18.72 10.46 16.28
C GLY A 343 19.76 10.07 15.23
N ASN A 344 19.59 10.50 13.98
CA ASN A 344 20.49 10.17 12.86
C ASN A 344 20.74 8.67 12.68
N LYS A 345 19.79 7.80 13.08
CA LYS A 345 19.91 6.36 12.89
C LYS A 345 19.97 6.03 11.40
N LYS A 346 20.84 5.12 11.02
CA LYS A 346 20.99 4.74 9.61
C LYS A 346 19.72 4.08 9.08
N PRO A 347 19.29 4.39 7.84
CA PRO A 347 18.16 3.71 7.22
C PRO A 347 18.47 2.23 7.02
N VAL A 348 17.43 1.39 7.18
CA VAL A 348 17.53 -0.07 6.98
C VAL A 348 17.38 -0.43 5.50
N THR A 349 16.70 0.42 4.74
CA THR A 349 16.50 0.28 3.28
C THR A 349 17.55 1.11 2.54
N GLY A 350 17.92 0.72 1.34
CA GLY A 350 18.87 1.47 0.50
C GLY A 350 18.25 2.68 -0.22
N SER A 351 17.03 3.09 0.17
CA SER A 351 16.35 4.25 -0.43
C SER A 351 16.87 5.57 0.15
N GLU A 352 16.82 6.64 -0.63
CA GLU A 352 17.21 7.99 -0.19
C GLU A 352 16.22 8.59 0.82
N TRP A 353 15.02 8.02 0.94
CA TRP A 353 13.97 8.43 1.86
C TRP A 353 13.11 7.22 2.27
N PRO A 354 12.61 7.13 3.53
CA PRO A 354 12.79 8.08 4.63
C PRO A 354 14.17 7.99 5.28
N VAL A 355 14.63 9.13 5.84
CA VAL A 355 15.89 9.28 6.58
C VAL A 355 15.57 9.72 8.00
N ALA A 356 16.36 9.27 8.97
CA ALA A 356 16.18 9.68 10.36
C ALA A 356 16.51 11.15 10.56
N THR A 357 15.68 11.84 11.36
CA THR A 357 15.95 13.21 11.79
C THR A 357 17.11 13.25 12.80
N PRO A 358 17.77 14.40 12.97
CA PRO A 358 18.77 14.57 14.03
C PRO A 358 18.17 14.67 15.43
N TYR A 359 16.84 14.83 15.55
CA TYR A 359 16.17 15.04 16.83
C TYR A 359 16.23 13.81 17.72
N THR A 360 16.45 14.05 19.00
CA THR A 360 16.40 13.09 20.11
C THR A 360 15.63 13.72 21.25
N THR A 361 15.20 12.94 22.22
CA THR A 361 14.53 13.48 23.41
C THR A 361 15.52 14.31 24.24
N ASP A 362 15.28 15.62 24.31
CA ASP A 362 16.06 16.60 25.09
C ASP A 362 15.11 17.68 25.64
N VAL A 363 14.59 17.44 26.84
CA VAL A 363 13.64 18.33 27.52
C VAL A 363 14.28 19.67 27.86
N THR A 364 15.57 19.69 28.19
CA THR A 364 16.30 20.93 28.55
C THR A 364 16.36 21.87 27.34
N LYS A 365 16.73 21.32 26.19
CA LYS A 365 16.76 22.06 24.92
C LYS A 365 15.37 22.51 24.48
N ALA A 366 14.36 21.66 24.66
CA ALA A 366 12.97 22.01 24.37
C ALA A 366 12.49 23.21 25.20
N LYS A 367 12.78 23.23 26.52
CA LYS A 367 12.46 24.37 27.41
C LYS A 367 13.19 25.65 26.99
N ALA A 368 14.46 25.55 26.60
CA ALA A 368 15.23 26.70 26.12
C ALA A 368 14.60 27.31 24.86
N LEU A 369 14.21 26.48 23.90
CA LEU A 369 13.56 26.90 22.67
C LEU A 369 12.18 27.55 22.93
N MET A 370 11.38 27.01 23.86
CA MET A 370 10.12 27.63 24.30
C MET A 370 10.34 29.01 24.90
N LYS A 371 11.38 29.17 25.75
CA LYS A 371 11.75 30.47 26.28
C LYS A 371 12.18 31.45 25.19
N GLU A 372 13.02 31.01 24.25
CA GLU A 372 13.44 31.82 23.09
C GLU A 372 12.26 32.20 22.16
N ALA A 373 11.24 31.40 22.12
CA ALA A 373 9.99 31.67 21.39
C ALA A 373 9.03 32.62 22.14
N GLY A 374 9.37 33.03 23.39
CA GLY A 374 8.48 33.84 24.24
C GLY A 374 7.30 33.07 24.82
N LEU A 375 7.38 31.74 24.88
CA LEU A 375 6.31 30.84 25.31
C LEU A 375 6.75 29.90 26.46
N ALA A 376 7.59 30.44 27.38
CA ALA A 376 8.07 29.68 28.55
C ALA A 376 6.93 29.13 29.43
N ASP A 377 5.82 29.88 29.52
CA ASP A 377 4.61 29.49 30.28
C ASP A 377 3.72 28.48 29.53
N GLY A 378 4.09 28.13 28.27
CA GLY A 378 3.40 27.18 27.44
C GLY A 378 2.13 27.72 26.76
N PHE A 379 1.29 26.81 26.34
CA PHE A 379 0.00 27.10 25.69
C PHE A 379 -0.90 25.86 25.70
N GLU A 380 -2.18 26.05 25.32
CA GLU A 380 -3.12 24.94 25.12
C GLU A 380 -3.23 24.60 23.63
N THR A 381 -3.33 23.30 23.31
CA THR A 381 -3.50 22.83 21.93
C THR A 381 -4.27 21.52 21.87
N THR A 382 -4.64 21.09 20.66
CA THR A 382 -5.32 19.82 20.39
C THR A 382 -4.44 18.93 19.52
N LEU A 383 -4.29 17.67 19.93
CA LEU A 383 -3.65 16.61 19.16
C LEU A 383 -4.72 15.69 18.59
N SER A 384 -4.84 15.65 17.27
CA SER A 384 -5.84 14.85 16.56
C SER A 384 -5.21 13.63 15.88
N PHE A 385 -5.96 12.52 15.83
CA PHE A 385 -5.57 11.35 15.07
C PHE A 385 -6.76 10.57 14.52
N ASP A 386 -6.51 9.75 13.49
CA ASP A 386 -7.48 8.83 12.91
C ASP A 386 -7.78 7.66 13.87
N LEU A 387 -9.02 7.53 14.31
CA LEU A 387 -9.45 6.42 15.16
C LEU A 387 -9.31 5.05 14.46
N GLY A 388 -9.35 5.01 13.12
CA GLY A 388 -9.03 3.81 12.36
C GLY A 388 -7.56 3.35 12.50
N GLN A 389 -6.67 4.23 13.00
CA GLN A 389 -5.29 3.92 13.35
C GLN A 389 -5.07 3.91 14.88
N GLY A 390 -6.16 3.81 15.67
CA GLY A 390 -6.16 3.99 17.13
C GLY A 390 -5.23 3.05 17.87
N THR A 391 -5.04 1.83 17.40
CA THR A 391 -4.13 0.86 18.04
C THR A 391 -2.66 1.33 18.14
N VAL A 392 -2.24 2.23 17.26
CA VAL A 392 -0.92 2.88 17.28
C VAL A 392 -1.03 4.33 17.76
N SER A 393 -1.99 5.08 17.23
CA SER A 393 -2.06 6.52 17.44
C SER A 393 -2.49 6.91 18.84
N GLU A 394 -3.35 6.13 19.50
CA GLU A 394 -3.84 6.45 20.84
C GLU A 394 -2.73 6.34 21.91
N PRO A 395 -1.99 5.22 22.04
CA PRO A 395 -0.88 5.16 22.99
C PRO A 395 0.22 6.17 22.65
N MET A 396 0.45 6.45 21.36
CA MET A 396 1.39 7.49 20.92
C MET A 396 0.93 8.89 21.38
N ALA A 397 -0.37 9.20 21.25
CA ALA A 397 -0.94 10.48 21.65
C ALA A 397 -0.82 10.73 23.16
N VAL A 398 -1.04 9.71 23.98
CA VAL A 398 -0.88 9.79 25.45
C VAL A 398 0.57 10.11 25.79
N LEU A 399 1.54 9.40 25.20
CA LEU A 399 2.96 9.65 25.43
C LEU A 399 3.39 11.06 24.99
N ILE A 400 2.84 11.56 23.89
CA ILE A 400 3.11 12.93 23.41
C ILE A 400 2.49 13.97 24.35
N GLN A 401 1.27 13.75 24.83
CA GLN A 401 0.61 14.62 25.81
C GLN A 401 1.43 14.75 27.08
N GLU A 402 1.89 13.64 27.65
CA GLU A 402 2.76 13.62 28.83
C GLU A 402 4.10 14.34 28.59
N ALA A 403 4.68 14.17 27.42
CA ALA A 403 5.94 14.81 27.07
C ALA A 403 5.79 16.33 26.89
N LEU A 404 4.75 16.79 26.21
CA LEU A 404 4.47 18.20 25.98
C LEU A 404 4.13 18.95 27.28
N ALA A 405 3.57 18.27 28.27
CA ALA A 405 3.34 18.84 29.61
C ALA A 405 4.67 19.26 30.29
N GLN A 406 5.81 18.63 29.98
CA GLN A 406 7.11 18.99 30.54
C GLN A 406 7.62 20.37 30.05
N ILE A 407 7.06 20.89 28.96
CA ILE A 407 7.32 22.24 28.43
C ILE A 407 6.09 23.15 28.56
N ASN A 408 5.24 22.88 29.54
CA ASN A 408 4.03 23.63 29.89
C ASN A 408 2.97 23.68 28.77
N VAL A 409 3.02 22.76 27.78
CA VAL A 409 2.01 22.67 26.74
C VAL A 409 0.93 21.69 27.16
N LYS A 410 -0.31 22.20 27.31
CA LYS A 410 -1.49 21.41 27.68
C LYS A 410 -2.19 20.91 26.43
N VAL A 411 -2.24 19.60 26.29
CA VAL A 411 -2.79 18.93 25.08
C VAL A 411 -4.14 18.29 25.38
N SER A 412 -5.15 18.59 24.57
CA SER A 412 -6.41 17.84 24.50
C SER A 412 -6.34 16.83 23.35
N ILE A 413 -6.67 15.56 23.62
CA ILE A 413 -6.65 14.51 22.60
C ILE A 413 -8.00 14.47 21.88
N ASN A 414 -7.98 14.58 20.55
CA ASN A 414 -9.16 14.51 19.68
C ASN A 414 -9.09 13.26 18.78
N LYS A 415 -10.00 12.32 19.01
CA LYS A 415 -10.13 11.07 18.23
C LYS A 415 -11.12 11.29 17.09
N VAL A 416 -10.63 11.39 15.87
CA VAL A 416 -11.46 11.62 14.66
C VAL A 416 -11.89 10.27 14.08
N PRO A 417 -13.22 10.00 13.92
CA PRO A 417 -13.68 8.78 13.28
C PRO A 417 -13.08 8.62 11.88
N GLY A 418 -12.63 7.40 11.52
CA GLY A 418 -11.90 7.12 10.28
C GLY A 418 -12.61 7.58 9.01
N ALA A 419 -13.96 7.45 8.96
CA ALA A 419 -14.77 7.96 7.85
C ALA A 419 -14.67 9.49 7.65
N ASN A 420 -14.37 10.25 8.72
CA ASN A 420 -14.27 11.71 8.71
C ASN A 420 -12.83 12.21 8.59
N TRP A 421 -11.84 11.33 8.77
CA TRP A 421 -10.43 11.72 8.83
C TRP A 421 -9.96 12.46 7.59
N ARG A 422 -10.29 11.93 6.40
CA ARG A 422 -9.91 12.57 5.13
C ARG A 422 -10.48 13.99 4.99
N ALA A 423 -11.74 14.19 5.36
CA ALA A 423 -12.39 15.49 5.34
C ALA A 423 -11.74 16.46 6.35
N ALA A 424 -11.38 15.97 7.54
CA ALA A 424 -10.68 16.76 8.55
C ALA A 424 -9.28 17.20 8.08
N LEU A 425 -8.52 16.30 7.41
CA LEU A 425 -7.22 16.67 6.82
C LEU A 425 -7.33 17.76 5.76
N ILE A 426 -8.41 17.75 4.95
CA ILE A 426 -8.64 18.74 3.89
C ILE A 426 -8.93 20.13 4.48
N LYS A 427 -9.62 20.21 5.62
CA LYS A 427 -9.93 21.50 6.30
C LYS A 427 -8.68 22.22 6.80
N LYS A 428 -7.61 21.47 7.11
CA LYS A 428 -6.34 22.03 7.63
C LYS A 428 -6.53 22.96 8.82
N ASP A 429 -7.31 22.52 9.80
CA ASP A 429 -7.63 23.27 11.02
C ASP A 429 -7.20 22.55 12.30
N MET A 430 -6.58 21.38 12.19
CA MET A 430 -6.05 20.61 13.32
C MET A 430 -4.61 21.06 13.65
N PRO A 431 -4.38 21.67 14.85
CA PRO A 431 -3.08 22.25 15.19
C PRO A 431 -1.94 21.24 15.22
N LEU A 432 -2.21 20.07 15.81
CA LEU A 432 -1.24 18.97 15.96
C LEU A 432 -1.91 17.66 15.55
N ILE A 433 -1.23 16.86 14.76
CA ILE A 433 -1.76 15.56 14.30
C ILE A 433 -0.73 14.45 14.42
N ILE A 434 -1.20 13.24 14.72
CA ILE A 434 -0.48 12.00 14.43
C ILE A 434 -1.06 11.43 13.14
N ASN A 435 -0.20 11.14 12.17
CA ASN A 435 -0.66 10.55 10.92
C ASN A 435 0.41 9.61 10.33
N ARG A 436 -0.02 8.79 9.39
CA ARG A 436 0.85 7.95 8.58
C ARG A 436 0.71 8.36 7.11
N PHE A 437 1.82 8.54 6.44
CA PHE A 437 1.86 8.79 5.01
C PHE A 437 2.65 7.68 4.30
N GLY A 438 2.21 7.30 3.12
CA GLY A 438 2.92 6.42 2.18
C GLY A 438 2.47 6.74 0.78
N GLY A 439 3.39 6.64 -0.17
CA GLY A 439 3.14 6.97 -1.58
C GLY A 439 3.10 5.75 -2.50
N TRP A 440 2.79 5.99 -3.76
CA TRP A 440 2.75 4.97 -4.81
C TRP A 440 4.07 4.85 -5.57
N LEU A 441 4.84 5.93 -5.63
CA LEU A 441 6.18 5.94 -6.23
C LEU A 441 7.22 6.14 -5.13
N ASN A 442 8.32 5.39 -5.19
CA ASN A 442 9.37 5.44 -4.18
C ASN A 442 10.49 6.39 -4.59
N TYR A 443 10.13 7.66 -4.80
CA TYR A 443 11.06 8.75 -5.08
C TYR A 443 10.93 9.82 -3.99
N PRO A 444 12.05 10.31 -3.41
CA PRO A 444 12.00 11.37 -2.39
C PRO A 444 11.21 12.60 -2.84
N GLU A 445 11.46 13.12 -4.04
CA GLU A 445 10.76 14.29 -4.58
C GLU A 445 9.27 14.05 -4.80
N TYR A 446 8.83 12.84 -5.16
CA TYR A 446 7.41 12.48 -5.22
C TYR A 446 6.75 12.59 -3.84
N LEU A 447 7.41 12.02 -2.81
CA LEU A 447 6.90 12.04 -1.44
C LEU A 447 6.92 13.46 -0.87
N PHE A 448 7.95 14.24 -1.17
CA PHE A 448 8.07 15.63 -0.73
C PHE A 448 7.08 16.55 -1.43
N PHE A 449 6.81 16.34 -2.72
CA PHE A 449 5.73 17.04 -3.43
C PHE A 449 4.38 16.88 -2.70
N TRP A 450 4.02 15.65 -2.33
CA TRP A 450 2.76 15.41 -1.62
C TRP A 450 2.74 15.95 -0.18
N ASN A 451 3.87 16.03 0.48
CA ASN A 451 3.94 16.32 1.91
C ASN A 451 4.38 17.74 2.26
N TYR A 452 5.20 18.38 1.42
CA TYR A 452 5.86 19.63 1.74
C TYR A 452 5.69 20.72 0.69
N HIS A 453 5.37 20.38 -0.57
CA HIS A 453 5.23 21.37 -1.63
C HIS A 453 4.01 22.27 -1.40
N GLY A 454 4.21 23.59 -1.51
CA GLY A 454 3.20 24.58 -1.18
C GLY A 454 1.94 24.54 -2.04
N GLN A 455 2.01 23.97 -3.26
CA GLN A 455 0.85 23.79 -4.15
C GLN A 455 0.01 22.55 -3.82
N ASN A 456 0.51 21.62 -2.99
CA ASN A 456 -0.23 20.42 -2.63
C ASN A 456 -1.30 20.70 -1.58
N ALA A 457 -2.58 20.67 -1.99
CA ALA A 457 -3.69 21.02 -1.13
C ALA A 457 -4.05 19.96 -0.08
N VAL A 458 -3.85 18.66 -0.35
CA VAL A 458 -4.41 17.57 0.46
C VAL A 458 -3.43 17.02 1.49
N PHE A 459 -2.26 16.58 1.06
CA PHE A 459 -1.32 15.88 1.93
C PHE A 459 -0.29 16.77 2.60
N ASN A 460 -0.13 18.03 2.16
CA ASN A 460 0.57 19.04 2.92
C ASN A 460 -0.30 19.49 4.11
N THR A 461 -0.57 18.56 5.02
CA THR A 461 -1.43 18.78 6.20
C THR A 461 -0.95 19.89 7.14
N PRO A 462 0.36 20.18 7.26
CA PRO A 462 0.87 21.34 7.98
C PRO A 462 0.54 22.69 7.37
N SER A 463 0.01 22.76 6.15
CA SER A 463 -0.07 24.00 5.36
C SER A 463 1.27 24.70 5.19
N TYR A 464 2.34 23.92 5.12
CA TYR A 464 3.70 24.43 4.99
C TYR A 464 3.90 25.06 3.63
N GLN A 465 4.51 26.23 3.62
CA GLN A 465 4.88 26.99 2.41
C GLN A 465 6.31 27.50 2.56
N ASN A 466 7.14 27.13 1.61
CA ASN A 466 8.51 27.63 1.51
C ASN A 466 8.96 27.55 0.04
N PRO A 467 9.16 28.69 -0.64
CA PRO A 467 9.57 28.71 -2.05
C PRO A 467 10.89 27.99 -2.34
N ASP A 468 11.83 27.95 -1.38
CA ASP A 468 13.08 27.23 -1.55
C ASP A 468 12.85 25.72 -1.50
N MET A 469 11.91 25.25 -0.67
CA MET A 469 11.47 23.84 -0.65
C MET A 469 10.88 23.44 -2.00
N ASP A 470 9.94 24.25 -2.53
CA ASP A 470 9.26 23.97 -3.79
C ASP A 470 10.28 23.90 -4.95
N LYS A 471 11.21 24.88 -5.01
CA LYS A 471 12.30 24.91 -5.99
C LYS A 471 13.21 23.69 -5.93
N LEU A 472 13.55 23.21 -4.74
CA LEU A 472 14.40 22.02 -4.56
C LEU A 472 13.67 20.76 -5.00
N ILE A 473 12.38 20.61 -4.67
CA ILE A 473 11.53 19.47 -5.06
C ILE A 473 11.40 19.42 -6.58
N ASP A 474 10.99 20.54 -7.20
CA ASP A 474 10.78 20.63 -8.64
C ASP A 474 12.09 20.41 -9.42
N GLY A 475 13.19 20.98 -8.92
CA GLY A 475 14.51 20.76 -9.49
C GLY A 475 14.96 19.30 -9.44
N ALA A 476 14.72 18.60 -8.34
CA ALA A 476 15.09 17.20 -8.21
C ALA A 476 14.30 16.28 -9.15
N ARG A 477 13.04 16.59 -9.43
CA ARG A 477 12.16 15.75 -10.26
C ARG A 477 12.74 15.49 -11.65
N PHE A 478 13.28 16.53 -12.29
CA PHE A 478 13.75 16.48 -13.68
C PHE A 478 15.27 16.49 -13.82
N GLU A 479 16.04 16.44 -12.72
CA GLU A 479 17.51 16.46 -12.76
C GLU A 479 18.05 15.10 -13.22
N PRO A 480 18.71 15.02 -14.37
CA PRO A 480 19.28 13.78 -14.90
C PRO A 480 20.65 13.43 -14.30
N ASP A 481 21.41 14.43 -13.81
CA ASP A 481 22.71 14.19 -13.20
C ASP A 481 22.54 13.67 -11.78
N ARG A 482 23.00 12.45 -11.53
CA ARG A 482 22.83 11.77 -10.25
C ARG A 482 23.43 12.53 -9.06
N LYS A 483 24.56 13.19 -9.25
CA LYS A 483 25.23 13.94 -8.18
C LYS A 483 24.45 15.20 -7.82
N LYS A 484 23.99 15.95 -8.83
CA LYS A 484 23.14 17.12 -8.64
C LYS A 484 21.80 16.73 -8.02
N TYR A 485 21.18 15.66 -8.50
CA TYR A 485 19.95 15.09 -7.95
C TYR A 485 20.10 14.81 -6.45
N LEU A 486 21.14 14.07 -6.05
CA LEU A 486 21.38 13.78 -4.62
C LEU A 486 21.64 15.03 -3.79
N GLY A 487 22.26 16.07 -4.38
CA GLY A 487 22.41 17.38 -3.74
C GLY A 487 21.06 18.07 -3.48
N LEU A 488 20.15 18.04 -4.45
CA LEU A 488 18.81 18.60 -4.32
C LEU A 488 17.96 17.82 -3.30
N VAL A 489 18.03 16.48 -3.34
CA VAL A 489 17.35 15.60 -2.37
C VAL A 489 17.83 15.90 -0.95
N LYS A 490 19.13 15.96 -0.76
CA LYS A 490 19.70 16.34 0.55
C LYS A 490 19.24 17.74 0.98
N GLY A 491 19.21 18.70 0.05
CA GLY A 491 18.78 20.07 0.30
C GLY A 491 17.37 20.16 0.85
N PHE A 492 16.38 19.52 0.23
CA PHE A 492 15.02 19.58 0.72
C PHE A 492 14.81 18.75 2.01
N ILE A 493 15.57 17.67 2.23
CA ILE A 493 15.53 16.92 3.49
C ILE A 493 16.09 17.78 4.64
N ASP A 494 17.23 18.41 4.45
CA ASP A 494 17.84 19.29 5.45
C ASP A 494 16.92 20.46 5.81
N LEU A 495 16.27 21.06 4.79
CA LEU A 495 15.32 22.16 4.99
C LEU A 495 14.07 21.70 5.76
N ALA A 496 13.53 20.51 5.44
CA ALA A 496 12.41 19.93 6.17
C ALA A 496 12.74 19.69 7.65
N TYR A 497 13.95 19.25 7.95
CA TYR A 497 14.39 19.02 9.33
C TYR A 497 14.75 20.30 10.09
N LYS A 498 15.17 21.35 9.38
CA LYS A 498 15.39 22.68 9.95
C LYS A 498 14.06 23.35 10.31
N ASP A 499 13.09 23.33 9.40
CA ASP A 499 11.81 24.04 9.53
C ASP A 499 10.76 23.24 10.32
N VAL A 500 10.90 21.92 10.35
CA VAL A 500 10.10 20.97 11.17
C VAL A 500 8.58 21.14 11.02
N PRO A 501 8.00 21.21 9.83
CA PRO A 501 6.55 21.20 9.70
C PRO A 501 5.96 19.83 10.08
N ARG A 502 6.79 18.77 9.98
CA ARG A 502 6.52 17.41 10.42
C ARG A 502 7.72 16.82 11.12
N ILE A 503 7.47 15.97 12.08
CA ILE A 503 8.48 15.20 12.80
C ILE A 503 8.30 13.73 12.42
N PRO A 504 9.11 13.18 11.51
CA PRO A 504 9.16 11.73 11.29
C PRO A 504 9.52 11.01 12.58
N VAL A 505 8.74 9.99 12.93
CA VAL A 505 8.93 9.19 14.16
C VAL A 505 9.49 7.83 13.81
N ALA A 506 8.83 7.15 12.88
CA ALA A 506 9.19 5.77 12.54
C ALA A 506 8.74 5.40 11.12
N GLN A 507 9.50 4.54 10.46
CA GLN A 507 9.09 3.86 9.25
C GLN A 507 8.29 2.61 9.63
N PRO A 508 7.02 2.49 9.22
CA PRO A 508 6.19 1.34 9.57
C PRO A 508 6.69 0.06 8.89
N MET A 509 6.38 -1.09 9.52
CA MET A 509 6.57 -2.41 8.92
C MET A 509 5.27 -2.88 8.28
N MET A 510 5.37 -3.64 7.20
CA MET A 510 4.33 -4.53 6.75
C MET A 510 4.52 -5.87 7.46
N ASP A 511 3.72 -6.09 8.48
CA ASP A 511 3.69 -7.32 9.23
C ASP A 511 2.59 -8.24 8.71
N VAL A 512 2.92 -9.51 8.55
CA VAL A 512 1.98 -10.56 8.14
C VAL A 512 2.21 -11.79 9.01
N ALA A 513 1.18 -12.23 9.69
CA ALA A 513 1.19 -13.52 10.40
C ALA A 513 0.60 -14.61 9.49
N MET A 514 1.28 -15.75 9.43
CA MET A 514 0.90 -16.84 8.54
C MET A 514 1.28 -18.20 9.12
N GLN A 515 0.61 -19.25 8.65
CA GLN A 515 0.98 -20.62 8.96
C GLN A 515 2.41 -20.91 8.47
N LYS A 516 3.18 -21.75 9.18
CA LYS A 516 4.58 -22.08 8.83
C LYS A 516 4.72 -22.80 7.49
N ASN A 517 3.68 -23.54 7.07
CA ASN A 517 3.65 -24.22 5.77
C ASN A 517 3.43 -23.28 4.58
N ILE A 518 3.12 -21.99 4.81
CA ILE A 518 3.01 -20.99 3.74
C ILE A 518 4.41 -20.54 3.35
N GLN A 519 4.77 -20.77 2.09
CA GLN A 519 6.04 -20.38 1.49
C GLN A 519 5.82 -19.40 0.33
N GLY A 520 6.91 -18.76 -0.15
CA GLY A 520 6.84 -17.83 -1.28
C GLY A 520 6.21 -16.46 -0.96
N TYR A 521 5.98 -16.16 0.33
CA TYR A 521 5.50 -14.83 0.70
C TYR A 521 6.44 -13.74 0.17
N THR A 522 5.86 -12.76 -0.53
CA THR A 522 6.55 -11.60 -1.05
C THR A 522 5.71 -10.37 -0.72
N TYR A 523 6.34 -9.39 -0.06
CA TYR A 523 5.75 -8.06 0.04
C TYR A 523 5.79 -7.42 -1.36
N TRP A 524 4.62 -7.09 -1.86
CA TRP A 524 4.57 -6.61 -3.21
C TRP A 524 4.64 -5.10 -3.26
N PHE A 525 3.56 -4.44 -2.90
CA PHE A 525 3.49 -3.00 -3.05
C PHE A 525 2.33 -2.45 -2.23
N HIS A 526 2.48 -1.26 -1.68
CA HIS A 526 1.42 -0.50 -1.04
C HIS A 526 0.56 -1.31 -0.06
N LEU A 527 1.23 -2.06 0.83
CA LEU A 527 0.65 -2.92 1.86
C LEU A 527 -0.11 -4.16 1.31
N GLN A 528 0.27 -4.64 0.14
CA GLN A 528 -0.29 -5.87 -0.43
C GLN A 528 0.79 -6.95 -0.57
N PRO A 529 0.49 -8.23 -0.29
CA PRO A 529 1.34 -9.35 -0.66
C PRO A 529 1.12 -9.76 -2.13
N ASP A 530 2.13 -10.37 -2.74
CA ASP A 530 1.97 -11.05 -4.02
C ASP A 530 1.52 -12.51 -3.79
N TYR A 531 0.24 -12.78 -3.91
CA TYR A 531 -0.31 -14.12 -3.73
C TYR A 531 0.06 -15.12 -4.85
N ARG A 532 0.51 -14.63 -6.01
CA ARG A 532 0.85 -15.47 -7.18
C ARG A 532 2.02 -16.43 -6.90
N LEU A 533 2.89 -16.05 -5.95
CA LEU A 533 4.09 -16.82 -5.57
C LEU A 533 3.88 -17.74 -4.36
N ILE A 534 2.75 -17.62 -3.69
CA ILE A 534 2.47 -18.37 -2.47
C ILE A 534 2.20 -19.84 -2.81
N VAL A 535 2.77 -20.72 -2.00
CA VAL A 535 2.55 -22.17 -2.04
C VAL A 535 2.33 -22.70 -0.62
N LYS A 536 1.58 -23.78 -0.49
CA LYS A 536 1.46 -24.56 0.74
C LYS A 536 2.33 -25.82 0.64
N GLN A 537 3.08 -26.11 1.70
CA GLN A 537 3.91 -27.30 1.82
C GLN A 537 3.33 -28.27 2.84
#